data_05fbb5ef61515c42250eb0a233b3b524
#
_entry.id   05fbb5ef61515c42250eb0a233b3b524
#
_cell.length_a   1.000
_cell.length_b   1.000
_cell.length_c   1.000
_cell.angle_alpha   90.00
_cell.angle_beta   90.00
_cell.angle_gamma   90.00
#
_symmetry.space_group_name_H-M   'P 1'
#
loop_
_entity.id
_entity.type
_entity.pdbx_description
1 polymer ?
#
loop_
_entity_poly.entity_id
_entity_poly.type
_entity_poly.pdbx_seq_one_letter_code
_entity_poly.pdbx_strand_id
1 'polypeptide(L)' 'NTTLMGAFAAASGEIELGALEDAVRRRFKGDLAEKNIAAAKEAYRFVKGAS' A
#
# COMPACT_ATOMS: atom_id res chain seq x y z
N ASN A 1 -7.13 -6.05 4.23
CA ASN A 1 -5.70 -6.40 4.32
C ASN A 1 -4.85 -5.40 3.55
N THR A 2 -3.94 -4.73 4.26
CA THR A 2 -3.15 -3.65 3.67
C THR A 2 -2.19 -4.14 2.58
N THR A 3 -1.65 -5.34 2.74
CA THR A 3 -0.78 -5.93 1.73
C THR A 3 -1.54 -6.15 0.42
N LEU A 4 -2.77 -6.65 0.51
CA LEU A 4 -3.62 -6.83 -0.66
C LEU A 4 -3.96 -5.50 -1.31
N MET A 5 -4.17 -4.45 -0.51
CA MET A 5 -4.44 -3.12 -1.05
C MET A 5 -3.26 -2.60 -1.88
N GLY A 6 -2.04 -2.82 -1.38
CA GLY A 6 -0.85 -2.41 -2.12
C GLY A 6 -0.70 -3.16 -3.42
N ALA A 7 -0.93 -4.47 -3.40
CA ALA A 7 -0.87 -5.29 -4.61
C ALA A 7 -1.94 -4.90 -5.60
N PHE A 8 -3.16 -4.63 -5.11
CA PHE A 8 -4.25 -4.21 -5.97
C PHE A 8 -3.98 -2.86 -6.63
N ALA A 9 -3.43 -1.92 -5.85
CA ALA A 9 -3.08 -0.60 -6.37
C ALA A 9 -2.06 -0.72 -7.51
N ALA A 10 -1.04 -1.56 -7.33
CA ALA A 10 -0.03 -1.78 -8.35
C ALA A 10 -0.62 -2.42 -9.59
N ALA A 11 -1.49 -3.42 -9.42
CA ALA A 11 -2.08 -4.15 -10.53
C ALA A 11 -3.05 -3.28 -11.33
N SER A 12 -3.86 -2.47 -10.64
CA SER A 12 -4.85 -1.62 -11.31
C SER A 12 -4.22 -0.44 -12.05
N GLY A 13 -3.12 0.07 -11.52
CA GLY A 13 -2.47 1.25 -12.07
C GLY A 13 -3.26 2.53 -11.90
N GLU A 14 -4.38 2.47 -11.17
CA GLU A 14 -5.26 3.62 -11.00
C GLU A 14 -5.06 4.35 -9.68
N ILE A 15 -4.57 3.64 -8.66
CA ILE A 15 -4.38 4.21 -7.33
C ILE A 15 -2.91 4.52 -7.13
N GLU A 16 -2.60 5.78 -6.83
CA GLU A 16 -1.24 6.18 -6.53
C GLU A 16 -0.85 5.72 -5.13
N LEU A 17 0.43 5.40 -4.97
CA LEU A 17 0.95 4.94 -3.70
C LEU A 17 0.73 5.97 -2.58
N GLY A 18 0.87 7.26 -2.90
CA GLY A 18 0.62 8.32 -1.92
C GLY A 18 -0.81 8.32 -1.39
N ALA A 19 -1.78 8.09 -2.29
CA ALA A 19 -3.18 8.01 -1.88
C ALA A 19 -3.41 6.79 -0.99
N LEU A 20 -2.73 5.69 -1.28
CA LEU A 20 -2.81 4.49 -0.47
C LEU A 20 -2.25 4.73 0.93
N GLU A 21 -1.12 5.43 1.03
CA GLU A 21 -0.53 5.77 2.32
C GLU A 21 -1.48 6.64 3.14
N ASP A 22 -2.11 7.62 2.51
CA ASP A 22 -3.07 8.49 3.20
C ASP A 22 -4.24 7.69 3.75
N ALA A 23 -4.76 6.75 2.97
CA ALA A 23 -5.86 5.91 3.39
C ALA A 23 -5.46 5.07 4.61
N VAL A 24 -4.25 4.52 4.60
CA VAL A 24 -3.75 3.72 5.72
C VAL A 24 -3.60 4.59 6.97
N ARG A 25 -3.09 5.81 6.83
CA ARG A 25 -2.91 6.72 7.97
C ARG A 25 -4.22 7.14 8.60
N ARG A 26 -5.30 7.18 7.82
CA ARG A 26 -6.63 7.48 8.35
C ARG A 26 -7.20 6.32 9.15
N ARG A 27 -6.83 5.10 8.78
CA ARG A 27 -7.39 3.90 9.39
C ARG A 27 -6.58 3.41 10.59
N PHE A 28 -5.27 3.61 10.55
CA PHE A 28 -4.36 3.16 11.59
C PHE A 28 -3.58 4.36 12.13
N LYS A 29 -3.12 4.25 13.38
CA LYS A 29 -2.37 5.34 14.01
C LYS A 29 -1.01 4.84 14.49
N GLY A 30 -0.06 5.77 14.54
CA GLY A 30 1.26 5.52 15.10
C GLY A 30 2.02 4.43 14.38
N ASP A 31 2.65 3.57 15.16
CA ASP A 31 3.49 2.51 14.60
C ASP A 31 2.72 1.52 13.74
N LEU A 32 1.44 1.31 14.06
CA LEU A 32 0.63 0.39 13.28
C LEU A 32 0.45 0.91 11.86
N ALA A 33 0.24 2.23 11.71
CA ALA A 33 0.14 2.83 10.39
C ALA A 33 1.44 2.65 9.61
N GLU A 34 2.59 2.88 10.26
CA GLU A 34 3.87 2.74 9.60
C GLU A 34 4.13 1.31 9.14
N LYS A 35 3.80 0.33 9.96
CA LYS A 35 3.95 -1.08 9.59
C LYS A 35 3.07 -1.45 8.41
N ASN A 36 1.84 -0.97 8.40
CA ASN A 36 0.92 -1.24 7.31
C ASN A 36 1.35 -0.55 6.02
N ILE A 37 1.87 0.66 6.12
CA ILE A 37 2.38 1.38 4.95
C ILE A 37 3.59 0.65 4.36
N ALA A 38 4.49 0.18 5.21
CA ALA A 38 5.66 -0.57 4.75
C ALA A 38 5.23 -1.83 4.00
N ALA A 39 4.25 -2.55 4.54
CA ALA A 39 3.74 -3.76 3.90
C ALA A 39 3.08 -3.44 2.55
N ALA A 40 2.31 -2.37 2.49
CA ALA A 40 1.65 -1.96 1.24
C ALA A 40 2.68 -1.55 0.18
N LYS A 41 3.70 -0.82 0.57
CA LYS A 41 4.75 -0.41 -0.35
C LYS A 41 5.52 -1.59 -0.89
N GLU A 42 5.82 -2.54 -0.04
CA GLU A 42 6.55 -3.74 -0.46
C GLU A 42 5.74 -4.55 -1.46
N ALA A 43 4.46 -4.74 -1.18
CA ALA A 43 3.57 -5.46 -2.09
C ALA A 43 3.41 -4.72 -3.41
N TYR A 44 3.30 -3.40 -3.35
CA TYR A 44 3.19 -2.56 -4.54
C TYR A 44 4.41 -2.74 -5.43
N ARG A 45 5.61 -2.65 -4.84
CA ARG A 45 6.85 -2.80 -5.61
C ARG A 45 7.01 -4.19 -6.19
N PHE A 46 6.60 -5.20 -5.44
CA PHE A 46 6.69 -6.58 -5.91
C PHE A 46 5.84 -6.78 -7.16
N VAL A 47 4.60 -6.31 -7.14
CA VAL A 47 3.70 -6.47 -8.29
C VAL A 47 4.20 -5.65 -9.49
N LYS A 48 4.62 -4.41 -9.23
CA LYS A 48 5.18 -3.56 -10.28
C LYS A 48 6.43 -4.17 -10.91
N GLY A 49 7.29 -4.75 -10.11
CA GLY A 49 8.51 -5.39 -10.60
C GLY A 49 8.24 -6.65 -11.40
N ALA A 50 7.14 -7.33 -11.11
CA ALA A 50 6.76 -8.56 -11.81
C ALA A 50 6.08 -8.29 -13.15
N SER A 51 5.54 -7.10 -13.33
CA SER A 51 4.89 -6.75 -14.59
C SER A 51 5.84 -5.99 -15.50
#